data_4c5b52959f537720768afa31c6a1a0ec
#
_entry.id   4c5b52959f537720768afa31c6a1a0ec
#
_cell.length_a   1.000
_cell.length_b   1.000
_cell.length_c   1.000
_cell.angle_alpha   90.00
_cell.angle_beta   90.00
_cell.angle_gamma   90.00
#
_symmetry.space_group_name_H-M   'P 1'
#
loop_
_entity.id
_entity.type
_entity.pdbx_description
1 polymer ?
#
loop_
_entity_poly.entity_id
_entity_poly.type
_entity_poly.pdbx_seq_one_letter_code
_entity_poly.pdbx_strand_id
1 'polypeptide(L)'
;MVELEKNEKINRLIALTKSDSGISGPELAKAHMKLGRLLAESSFMELDPDDTTVVAIMRGGIFFAEGIYFALSCKFMMYNPKTDDWKRPETKNVILADSVINTGRTIAGIFDDETKIASCVINEKAVPLY
;
A
#
# COMPACT_ATOMS: atom_id res chain seq x y z
N MET A 1 9.79 7.73 1.42
CA MET A 1 8.93 6.64 1.90
C MET A 1 8.63 6.81 3.38
N VAL A 2 7.44 6.44 3.80
CA VAL A 2 7.02 6.58 5.19
C VAL A 2 6.88 5.18 5.80
N GLU A 3 7.43 4.99 7.00
CA GLU A 3 7.28 3.76 7.75
C GLU A 3 6.37 3.99 8.95
N LEU A 4 5.53 2.98 9.25
CA LEU A 4 4.78 2.96 10.50
C LEU A 4 5.73 2.78 11.67
N GLU A 5 5.50 3.53 12.75
CA GLU A 5 6.20 3.28 14.00
C GLU A 5 5.86 1.86 14.47
N LYS A 6 6.90 1.05 14.63
CA LYS A 6 6.70 -0.35 15.02
C LYS A 6 6.42 -0.44 16.50
N ASN A 7 5.27 -1.00 16.85
CA ASN A 7 4.89 -1.33 18.21
C ASN A 7 4.36 -2.76 18.21
N GLU A 8 4.02 -3.27 19.39
CA GLU A 8 3.56 -4.64 19.55
C GLU A 8 2.32 -4.93 18.69
N LYS A 9 1.38 -4.00 18.64
CA LYS A 9 0.16 -4.16 17.84
C LYS A 9 0.46 -4.23 16.35
N ILE A 10 1.31 -3.34 15.85
CA ILE A 10 1.71 -3.32 14.45
C ILE A 10 2.47 -4.59 14.08
N ASN A 11 3.42 -5.00 14.92
CA ASN A 11 4.21 -6.22 14.69
C ASN A 11 3.32 -7.45 14.66
N ARG A 12 2.30 -7.51 15.52
CA ARG A 12 1.34 -8.61 15.53
C ARG A 12 0.53 -8.67 14.24
N LEU A 13 0.06 -7.52 13.76
CA LEU A 13 -0.67 -7.44 12.50
C LEU A 13 0.19 -7.86 11.30
N ILE A 14 1.45 -7.43 11.25
CA ILE A 14 2.37 -7.82 10.19
C ILE A 14 2.59 -9.33 10.22
N ALA A 15 2.79 -9.90 11.41
CA ALA A 15 2.97 -11.36 11.55
C ALA A 15 1.76 -12.14 11.02
N LEU A 16 0.55 -11.64 11.24
CA LEU A 16 -0.67 -12.27 10.74
C LEU A 16 -0.76 -12.25 9.21
N THR A 17 -0.12 -11.30 8.54
CA THR A 17 -0.15 -11.19 7.07
C THR A 17 0.87 -12.07 6.37
N LYS A 18 1.78 -12.71 7.10
CA LYS A 18 2.79 -13.58 6.51
C LYS A 18 2.18 -14.92 6.11
N SER A 19 2.73 -15.52 5.05
CA SER A 19 2.22 -16.77 4.49
C SER A 19 2.26 -17.95 5.45
N ASP A 20 3.12 -17.91 6.45
CA ASP A 20 3.28 -18.97 7.45
C ASP A 20 2.45 -18.76 8.72
N SER A 21 1.63 -17.73 8.78
CA SER A 21 0.82 -17.41 9.96
C SER A 21 -0.32 -18.41 10.21
N GLY A 22 -0.74 -19.14 9.17
CA GLY A 22 -1.85 -20.07 9.27
C GLY A 22 -3.22 -19.44 9.07
N ILE A 23 -3.32 -18.10 8.94
CA ILE A 23 -4.60 -17.46 8.65
C ILE A 23 -4.78 -17.24 7.15
N SER A 24 -6.02 -17.19 6.72
CA SER A 24 -6.38 -16.96 5.32
C SER A 24 -7.77 -16.33 5.23
N GLY A 25 -8.19 -16.01 4.01
CA GLY A 25 -9.52 -15.51 3.76
C GLY A 25 -9.82 -14.19 4.49
N PRO A 26 -11.01 -14.10 5.12
CA PRO A 26 -11.44 -12.82 5.73
C PRO A 26 -10.51 -12.29 6.82
N GLU A 27 -9.89 -13.16 7.59
CA GLU A 27 -8.98 -12.73 8.66
C GLU A 27 -7.73 -12.06 8.08
N LEU A 28 -7.18 -12.62 7.02
CA LEU A 28 -6.02 -12.05 6.34
C LEU A 28 -6.39 -10.73 5.69
N ALA A 29 -7.53 -10.65 5.04
CA ALA A 29 -8.02 -9.42 4.43
C ALA A 29 -8.20 -8.31 5.48
N LYS A 30 -8.80 -8.63 6.62
CA LYS A 30 -8.99 -7.67 7.71
C LYS A 30 -7.67 -7.16 8.27
N ALA A 31 -6.67 -8.04 8.42
CA ALA A 31 -5.35 -7.65 8.89
C ALA A 31 -4.69 -6.65 7.93
N HIS A 32 -4.76 -6.91 6.63
CA HIS A 32 -4.23 -6.01 5.62
C HIS A 32 -4.97 -4.66 5.62
N MET A 33 -6.29 -4.68 5.68
CA MET A 33 -7.09 -3.44 5.74
C MET A 33 -6.74 -2.61 6.97
N LYS A 34 -6.57 -3.26 8.10
CA LYS A 34 -6.23 -2.56 9.36
C LYS A 34 -4.86 -1.91 9.28
N LEU A 35 -3.87 -2.61 8.71
CA LEU A 35 -2.53 -2.04 8.49
C LEU A 35 -2.59 -0.83 7.55
N GLY A 36 -3.36 -0.92 6.47
CA GLY A 36 -3.54 0.19 5.54
C GLY A 36 -4.15 1.41 6.22
N ARG A 37 -5.19 1.19 7.03
CA ARG A 37 -5.82 2.25 7.79
C ARG A 37 -4.84 2.92 8.76
N LEU A 38 -4.07 2.13 9.50
CA LEU A 38 -3.12 2.65 10.47
C LEU A 38 -2.02 3.46 9.78
N LEU A 39 -1.54 3.00 8.64
CA LEU A 39 -0.54 3.74 7.87
C LEU A 39 -1.11 5.06 7.38
N ALA A 40 -2.32 5.05 6.84
CA ALA A 40 -2.97 6.27 6.37
C ALA A 40 -3.17 7.28 7.49
N GLU A 41 -3.66 6.82 8.63
CA GLU A 41 -3.89 7.69 9.80
C GLU A 41 -2.59 8.30 10.34
N SER A 42 -1.47 7.58 10.27
CA SER A 42 -0.19 8.09 10.75
C SER A 42 0.55 8.98 9.75
N SER A 43 0.27 8.84 8.45
CA SER A 43 1.18 9.40 7.44
C SER A 43 0.52 10.21 6.33
N PHE A 44 -0.77 10.03 6.08
CA PHE A 44 -1.40 10.60 4.88
C PHE A 44 -2.62 11.48 5.15
N MET A 45 -2.95 11.75 6.41
CA MET A 45 -4.18 12.47 6.74
C MET A 45 -4.18 13.94 6.31
N GLU A 46 -3.01 14.53 6.07
CA GLU A 46 -2.90 15.90 5.58
C GLU A 46 -3.12 16.04 4.07
N LEU A 47 -3.18 14.93 3.33
CA LEU A 47 -3.41 14.98 1.89
C LEU A 47 -4.86 15.35 1.58
N ASP A 48 -5.05 16.15 0.53
CA ASP A 48 -6.40 16.49 0.05
C ASP A 48 -7.06 15.26 -0.56
N PRO A 49 -8.15 14.72 0.04
CA PRO A 49 -8.78 13.52 -0.49
C PRO A 49 -9.33 13.69 -1.91
N ASP A 50 -9.75 14.89 -2.29
CA ASP A 50 -10.26 15.14 -3.64
C ASP A 50 -9.16 15.13 -4.69
N ASP A 51 -7.91 15.28 -4.26
CA ASP A 51 -6.75 15.32 -5.16
C ASP A 51 -5.74 14.20 -4.84
N THR A 52 -6.26 13.10 -4.29
CA THR A 52 -5.45 11.93 -3.93
C THR A 52 -6.08 10.67 -4.49
N THR A 53 -5.25 9.79 -5.07
CA THR A 53 -5.67 8.47 -5.53
C THR A 53 -4.77 7.43 -4.91
N VAL A 54 -5.37 6.42 -4.27
CA VAL A 54 -4.63 5.23 -3.87
C VAL A 54 -4.75 4.17 -4.97
N VAL A 55 -3.61 3.64 -5.38
CA VAL A 55 -3.51 2.62 -6.43
C VAL A 55 -3.18 1.28 -5.78
N ALA A 56 -4.09 0.34 -5.88
CA ALA A 56 -3.85 -1.02 -5.42
C ALA A 56 -3.04 -1.77 -6.47
N ILE A 57 -1.83 -2.16 -6.11
CA ILE A 57 -1.00 -3.01 -6.98
C ILE A 57 -1.50 -4.44 -6.85
N MET A 58 -2.06 -4.94 -7.92
CA MET A 58 -2.70 -6.25 -7.93
C MET A 58 -1.67 -7.38 -7.85
N ARG A 59 -1.94 -8.45 -7.15
CA ARG A 59 -3.18 -8.66 -6.38
C ARG A 59 -2.95 -8.44 -4.88
N GLY A 60 -1.73 -8.51 -4.41
CA GLY A 60 -1.40 -8.48 -3.00
C GLY A 60 -1.77 -7.18 -2.29
N GLY A 61 -1.90 -6.08 -3.04
CA GLY A 61 -2.17 -4.77 -2.45
C GLY A 61 -3.63 -4.40 -2.26
N ILE A 62 -4.57 -5.25 -2.70
CA ILE A 62 -5.99 -4.86 -2.75
C ILE A 62 -6.53 -4.47 -1.37
N PHE A 63 -6.47 -5.35 -0.39
CA PHE A 63 -7.07 -5.07 0.92
C PHE A 63 -6.30 -4.01 1.69
N PHE A 64 -5.00 -3.99 1.56
CA PHE A 64 -4.15 -2.96 2.15
C PHE A 64 -4.53 -1.58 1.59
N ALA A 65 -4.66 -1.47 0.27
CA ALA A 65 -5.07 -0.24 -0.40
C ALA A 65 -6.48 0.19 -0.01
N GLU A 66 -7.41 -0.76 0.13
CA GLU A 66 -8.77 -0.46 0.59
C GLU A 66 -8.77 0.15 1.99
N GLY A 67 -7.92 -0.33 2.89
CA GLY A 67 -7.77 0.26 4.22
C GLY A 67 -7.35 1.72 4.15
N ILE A 68 -6.41 2.05 3.28
CA ILE A 68 -5.99 3.43 3.04
C ILE A 68 -7.14 4.25 2.45
N TYR A 69 -7.81 3.70 1.46
CA TYR A 69 -8.92 4.33 0.77
C TYR A 69 -10.05 4.72 1.75
N PHE A 70 -10.46 3.80 2.61
CA PHE A 70 -11.51 4.08 3.58
C PHE A 70 -11.07 5.12 4.63
N ALA A 71 -9.81 5.10 5.04
CA ALA A 71 -9.30 6.07 6.02
C ALA A 71 -9.25 7.48 5.45
N LEU A 72 -8.85 7.63 4.18
CA LEU A 72 -8.66 8.94 3.55
C LEU A 72 -9.91 9.46 2.85
N SER A 73 -10.86 8.61 2.50
CA SER A 73 -12.01 8.95 1.66
C SER A 73 -11.59 9.57 0.32
N CYS A 74 -10.52 9.06 -0.25
CA CYS A 74 -9.93 9.54 -1.49
C CYS A 74 -10.42 8.74 -2.69
N LYS A 75 -9.75 8.88 -3.84
CA LYS A 75 -10.03 8.09 -5.04
C LYS A 75 -9.28 6.78 -5.01
N PHE A 76 -9.79 5.77 -5.71
CA PHE A 76 -9.24 4.42 -5.72
C PHE A 76 -9.07 3.92 -7.14
N MET A 77 -7.94 3.26 -7.40
CA MET A 77 -7.66 2.64 -8.69
C MET A 77 -6.95 1.31 -8.46
N MET A 78 -7.23 0.32 -9.31
CA MET A 78 -6.51 -0.95 -9.31
C MET A 78 -5.57 -1.00 -10.51
N TYR A 79 -4.37 -1.54 -10.32
CA TYR A 79 -3.40 -1.71 -11.39
C TYR A 79 -2.80 -3.11 -11.33
N ASN A 80 -2.94 -3.85 -12.43
CA ASN A 80 -2.32 -5.16 -12.58
C ASN A 80 -1.12 -5.04 -13.53
N PRO A 81 0.11 -5.12 -13.02
CA PRO A 81 1.30 -4.93 -13.85
C PRO A 81 1.48 -6.01 -14.94
N LYS A 82 0.77 -7.13 -14.83
CA LYS A 82 0.86 -8.21 -15.82
C LYS A 82 -0.04 -8.00 -17.03
N THR A 83 -1.13 -7.25 -16.88
CA THR A 83 -2.16 -7.12 -17.92
C THR A 83 -2.49 -5.69 -18.28
N ASP A 84 -2.21 -4.72 -17.43
CA ASP A 84 -2.62 -3.33 -17.63
C ASP A 84 -1.45 -2.47 -18.08
N ASP A 85 -1.75 -1.48 -18.91
CA ASP A 85 -0.81 -0.40 -19.20
C ASP A 85 -0.93 0.64 -18.09
N TRP A 86 0.21 1.14 -17.64
CA TRP A 86 0.20 2.15 -16.60
C TRP A 86 -0.29 3.50 -17.12
N LYS A 87 -1.34 4.01 -16.49
CA LYS A 87 -1.81 5.38 -16.71
C LYS A 87 -1.87 6.06 -15.35
N ARG A 88 -1.00 7.03 -15.16
CA ARG A 88 -0.97 7.76 -13.90
C ARG A 88 -2.31 8.47 -13.69
N PRO A 89 -2.92 8.34 -12.50
CA PRO A 89 -4.12 9.11 -12.15
C PRO A 89 -3.85 10.61 -12.27
N GLU A 90 -4.88 11.38 -12.60
CA GLU A 90 -4.76 12.82 -12.78
C GLU A 90 -4.63 13.59 -11.48
N THR A 91 -4.87 12.96 -10.34
CA THR A 91 -4.70 13.61 -9.03
C THR A 91 -3.24 13.93 -8.77
N LYS A 92 -3.01 15.01 -8.02
CA LYS A 92 -1.65 15.43 -7.64
C LYS A 92 -0.96 14.34 -6.82
N ASN A 93 -1.66 13.80 -5.83
CA ASN A 93 -1.11 12.78 -4.93
C ASN A 93 -1.51 11.39 -5.40
N VAL A 94 -0.52 10.52 -5.57
CA VAL A 94 -0.73 9.12 -5.94
C VAL A 94 -0.02 8.26 -4.89
N ILE A 95 -0.77 7.37 -4.25
CA ILE A 95 -0.23 6.43 -3.28
C ILE A 95 -0.23 5.05 -3.92
N LEU A 96 0.96 4.50 -4.17
CA LEU A 96 1.11 3.14 -4.68
C LEU A 96 1.14 2.19 -3.50
N ALA A 97 0.13 1.34 -3.40
CA ALA A 97 -0.05 0.46 -2.25
C ALA A 97 0.15 -0.99 -2.65
N ASP A 98 1.15 -1.63 -2.05
CA ASP A 98 1.41 -3.05 -2.21
C ASP A 98 1.80 -3.63 -0.85
N SER A 99 1.25 -4.78 -0.49
CA SER A 99 1.50 -5.36 0.84
C SER A 99 2.97 -5.76 1.04
N VAL A 100 3.63 -6.23 -0.01
CA VAL A 100 5.04 -6.65 0.04
C VAL A 100 5.78 -6.13 -1.18
N ILE A 101 6.89 -5.44 -0.95
CA ILE A 101 7.79 -5.02 -2.02
C ILE A 101 9.02 -5.92 -1.96
N ASN A 102 9.17 -6.79 -2.96
CA ASN A 102 10.30 -7.72 -3.04
C ASN A 102 11.51 -7.10 -3.76
N THR A 103 11.39 -6.81 -5.05
CA THR A 103 12.47 -6.23 -5.84
C THR A 103 12.27 -4.74 -6.10
N GLY A 104 11.04 -4.26 -5.99
CA GLY A 104 10.68 -2.90 -6.31
C GLY A 104 10.59 -2.59 -7.80
N ARG A 105 10.75 -3.58 -8.68
CA ARG A 105 10.76 -3.34 -10.14
C ARG A 105 9.46 -2.79 -10.67
N THR A 106 8.33 -3.32 -10.21
CA THR A 106 7.02 -2.84 -10.64
C THR A 106 6.84 -1.37 -10.27
N ILE A 107 7.14 -1.03 -9.01
CA ILE A 107 6.99 0.33 -8.51
C ILE A 107 7.99 1.28 -9.18
N ALA A 108 9.24 0.83 -9.37
CA ALA A 108 10.26 1.64 -10.04
C ALA A 108 9.83 2.06 -11.46
N GLY A 109 9.07 1.20 -12.15
CA GLY A 109 8.60 1.49 -13.50
C GLY A 109 7.47 2.51 -13.59
N ILE A 110 6.79 2.80 -12.48
CA ILE A 110 5.63 3.69 -12.45
C ILE A 110 5.78 4.84 -11.46
N PHE A 111 6.88 4.88 -10.71
CA PHE A 111 7.14 5.89 -9.69
C PHE A 111 7.50 7.24 -10.32
N ASP A 112 7.00 8.32 -9.75
CA ASP A 112 7.40 9.69 -10.10
C ASP A 112 7.55 10.54 -8.84
N ASP A 113 7.94 11.83 -9.00
CA ASP A 113 8.25 12.71 -7.87
C ASP A 113 7.06 13.01 -6.95
N GLU A 114 5.84 12.84 -7.45
CA GLU A 114 4.62 13.09 -6.68
C GLU A 114 3.96 11.79 -6.20
N THR A 115 4.65 10.67 -6.32
CA THR A 115 4.17 9.37 -5.91
C THR A 115 4.67 9.03 -4.51
N LYS A 116 3.77 8.46 -3.70
CA LYS A 116 4.11 7.93 -2.38
C LYS A 116 3.97 6.41 -2.41
N ILE A 117 4.78 5.74 -1.62
CA ILE A 117 4.77 4.28 -1.56
C ILE A 117 4.28 3.85 -0.18
N ALA A 118 3.31 2.95 -0.15
CA ALA A 118 2.80 2.35 1.07
C ALA A 118 2.96 0.83 0.99
N SER A 119 3.58 0.23 1.99
CA SER A 119 3.79 -1.21 2.04
C SER A 119 3.87 -1.71 3.48
N CYS A 120 3.48 -2.96 3.69
CA CYS A 120 3.64 -3.62 4.99
C CYS A 120 5.06 -4.10 5.20
N VAL A 121 5.68 -4.63 4.15
CA VAL A 121 7.02 -5.22 4.21
C VAL A 121 7.79 -4.84 2.95
N ILE A 122 9.02 -4.39 3.13
CA ILE A 122 9.95 -4.12 2.04
C ILE A 122 11.15 -5.04 2.21
N ASN A 123 11.42 -5.82 1.16
CA ASN A 123 12.57 -6.71 1.13
C ASN A 123 13.86 -5.86 1.02
N GLU A 124 14.91 -6.24 1.74
CA GLU A 124 16.22 -5.55 1.71
C GLU A 124 16.82 -5.47 0.31
N LYS A 125 16.46 -6.41 -0.57
CA LYS A 125 16.92 -6.44 -1.96
C LYS A 125 16.12 -5.53 -2.89
N ALA A 126 15.12 -4.83 -2.38
CA ALA A 126 14.32 -3.93 -3.20
C ALA A 126 15.20 -2.82 -3.77
N VAL A 127 14.90 -2.42 -5.01
CA VAL A 127 15.58 -1.30 -5.66
C VAL A 127 15.33 -0.04 -4.84
N PRO A 128 16.36 0.76 -4.53
CA PRO A 128 16.14 2.02 -3.79
C PRO A 128 15.22 2.95 -4.58
N LEU A 129 14.11 3.35 -3.94
CA LEU A 129 13.08 4.20 -4.55
C LEU A 129 12.93 5.54 -3.81
N TYR A 130 13.75 5.75 -2.81
CA TYR A 130 13.59 6.86 -1.87
C TYR A 130 14.93 7.29 -1.28
#